data_e6640725c4f7683f2155812699568c41
#
_entry.id   e6640725c4f7683f2155812699568c41
#
_cell.length_a   1.000
_cell.length_b   1.000
_cell.length_c   1.000
_cell.angle_alpha   90.00
_cell.angle_beta   90.00
_cell.angle_gamma   90.00
#
_symmetry.space_group_name_H-M   'P 1'
#
loop_
_entity.id
_entity.type
_entity.pdbx_description
1 polymer ?
#
loop_
_entity_poly.entity_id
_entity_poly.type
_entity_poly.pdbx_seq_one_letter_code
_entity_poly.pdbx_strand_id
1 'polypeptide(L)'
;DCLLSRGLGDVYKRQNDSISMNIKKGEIHALLGENGAGKSTLVKCLYGVVKPTTGQILINDNHVTINNPREARSYGIGMVFQHFSLFPALTVSENILISLDEKITKKHLEDKISITAKQWGLPIEPTKKVLDLSVGEQQRVEIIRCLLQNPKLLIMDEPTSVLSPQEINQLFKVLRKLANSGCSILYISHKLNEIKQIASKVTILRSGKVISSTDTSKISTTSMAEKMIGKKVKKITKISKNNFLNSSTAISINNLNRKKLSQ
;
A
#
# COMPACT_ATOMS: atom_id res chain seq x y z
N ASP A 1 -10.00 -2.92 -24.57
CA ASP A 1 -9.19 -2.94 -25.80
C ASP A 1 -7.77 -3.31 -25.48
N CYS A 2 -7.47 -4.61 -25.53
CA CYS A 2 -6.12 -5.14 -25.60
C CYS A 2 -6.12 -6.35 -26.51
N LEU A 3 -6.32 -6.11 -27.79
CA LEU A 3 -6.23 -7.07 -28.87
C LEU A 3 -5.25 -6.55 -29.91
N LEU A 4 -3.94 -6.53 -29.61
CA LEU A 4 -2.88 -6.43 -30.63
C LEU A 4 -1.53 -6.86 -30.03
N SER A 5 -1.32 -8.16 -29.86
CA SER A 5 -0.01 -8.81 -30.00
C SER A 5 -0.21 -10.31 -30.21
N ARG A 6 -0.73 -10.68 -31.40
CA ARG A 6 -0.57 -12.04 -31.90
C ARG A 6 0.79 -12.10 -32.59
N GLY A 7 1.71 -12.82 -31.99
CA GLY A 7 2.96 -13.17 -32.65
C GLY A 7 4.05 -13.58 -31.66
N LEU A 8 4.32 -14.89 -31.61
CA LEU A 8 5.42 -15.58 -30.93
C LEU A 8 5.16 -15.97 -29.47
N GLY A 9 4.68 -17.19 -29.29
CA GLY A 9 4.93 -18.03 -28.11
C GLY A 9 4.63 -17.38 -26.76
N ASP A 10 3.37 -17.10 -26.46
CA ASP A 10 2.95 -16.75 -25.10
C ASP A 10 3.18 -17.94 -24.15
N VAL A 11 4.41 -18.02 -23.63
CA VAL A 11 4.65 -18.66 -22.35
C VAL A 11 3.81 -17.88 -21.34
N TYR A 12 2.69 -18.45 -20.89
CA TYR A 12 1.82 -17.94 -19.84
C TYR A 12 2.71 -17.59 -18.63
N LYS A 13 3.11 -16.34 -18.51
CA LYS A 13 3.99 -15.88 -17.43
C LYS A 13 3.13 -15.84 -16.18
N ARG A 14 3.27 -16.85 -15.32
CA ARG A 14 2.60 -16.87 -14.01
C ARG A 14 2.94 -15.57 -13.29
N GLN A 15 1.92 -14.79 -12.93
CA GLN A 15 2.12 -13.52 -12.20
C GLN A 15 2.59 -13.79 -10.77
N ASN A 16 2.12 -14.89 -10.17
CA ASN A 16 2.57 -15.43 -8.89
C ASN A 16 2.83 -16.93 -9.08
N ASP A 17 3.99 -17.39 -8.64
CA ASP A 17 4.42 -18.78 -8.76
C ASP A 17 4.81 -19.33 -7.40
N SER A 18 3.93 -20.16 -6.81
CA SER A 18 4.15 -20.87 -5.54
C SER A 18 4.56 -19.94 -4.38
N ILE A 19 3.85 -18.81 -4.25
CA ILE A 19 4.09 -17.88 -3.14
C ILE A 19 3.55 -18.49 -1.86
N SER A 20 4.43 -18.69 -0.87
CA SER A 20 4.05 -19.04 0.50
C SER A 20 4.50 -17.92 1.46
N MET A 21 3.58 -17.42 2.26
CA MET A 21 3.82 -16.35 3.22
C MET A 21 2.93 -16.55 4.45
N ASN A 22 3.47 -16.25 5.62
CA ASN A 22 2.74 -16.32 6.88
C ASN A 22 2.89 -14.98 7.62
N ILE A 23 1.78 -14.45 8.11
CA ILE A 23 1.70 -13.22 8.89
C ILE A 23 1.16 -13.60 10.28
N LYS A 24 1.91 -13.31 11.32
CA LYS A 24 1.49 -13.58 12.70
C LYS A 24 0.52 -12.51 13.20
N LYS A 25 -0.29 -12.86 14.17
CA LYS A 25 -1.21 -11.91 14.82
C LYS A 25 -0.42 -10.73 15.42
N GLY A 26 -0.85 -9.50 15.12
CA GLY A 26 -0.18 -8.28 15.57
C GLY A 26 1.18 -8.01 14.92
N GLU A 27 1.55 -8.75 13.87
CA GLU A 27 2.79 -8.53 13.12
C GLU A 27 2.62 -7.43 12.08
N ILE A 28 3.61 -6.56 11.96
CA ILE A 28 3.75 -5.70 10.78
C ILE A 28 4.72 -6.38 9.82
N HIS A 29 4.17 -6.98 8.78
CA HIS A 29 4.90 -7.74 7.77
C HIS A 29 5.02 -6.90 6.48
N ALA A 30 6.23 -6.63 6.05
CA ALA A 30 6.46 -5.91 4.80
C ALA A 30 6.49 -6.86 3.59
N LEU A 31 5.84 -6.44 2.51
CA LEU A 31 5.93 -7.08 1.20
C LEU A 31 6.69 -6.15 0.25
N LEU A 32 7.92 -6.54 -0.08
CA LEU A 32 8.85 -5.77 -0.90
C LEU A 32 9.01 -6.40 -2.28
N GLY A 33 9.18 -5.57 -3.31
CA GLY A 33 9.49 -6.01 -4.68
C GLY A 33 9.37 -4.86 -5.66
N GLU A 34 10.01 -4.98 -6.81
CA GLU A 34 9.88 -4.01 -7.91
C GLU A 34 8.46 -4.01 -8.50
N ASN A 35 8.18 -3.03 -9.37
CA ASN A 35 6.96 -3.04 -10.17
C ASN A 35 6.92 -4.30 -11.05
N GLY A 36 5.77 -4.97 -11.09
CA GLY A 36 5.64 -6.25 -11.79
C GLY A 36 6.16 -7.48 -11.03
N ALA A 37 6.63 -7.35 -9.78
CA ALA A 37 7.09 -8.48 -8.96
C ALA A 37 5.97 -9.45 -8.50
N GLY A 38 4.69 -9.10 -8.70
CA GLY A 38 3.55 -9.91 -8.29
C GLY A 38 2.85 -9.45 -7.01
N LYS A 39 3.31 -8.35 -6.37
CA LYS A 39 2.72 -7.83 -5.12
C LYS A 39 1.22 -7.56 -5.24
N SER A 40 0.84 -6.74 -6.21
CA SER A 40 -0.57 -6.35 -6.41
C SER A 40 -1.47 -7.53 -6.79
N THR A 41 -0.94 -8.53 -7.51
CA THR A 41 -1.67 -9.77 -7.82
C THR A 41 -1.93 -10.57 -6.55
N LEU A 42 -0.92 -10.76 -5.71
CA LEU A 42 -1.06 -11.45 -4.43
C LEU A 42 -2.12 -10.77 -3.55
N VAL A 43 -2.05 -9.45 -3.42
CA VAL A 43 -2.99 -8.67 -2.62
C VAL A 43 -4.41 -8.73 -3.18
N LYS A 44 -4.58 -8.65 -4.51
CA LYS A 44 -5.88 -8.81 -5.16
C LYS A 44 -6.48 -10.20 -4.91
N CYS A 45 -5.65 -11.25 -4.82
CA CYS A 45 -6.11 -12.58 -4.41
C CYS A 45 -6.54 -12.60 -2.94
N LEU A 46 -5.78 -12.01 -2.03
CA LEU A 46 -6.11 -11.94 -0.60
C LEU A 46 -7.38 -11.12 -0.34
N TYR A 47 -7.64 -10.09 -1.14
CA TYR A 47 -8.83 -9.24 -1.00
C TYR A 47 -10.01 -9.69 -1.86
N GLY A 48 -9.87 -10.83 -2.59
CA GLY A 48 -10.97 -11.42 -3.37
C GLY A 48 -11.31 -10.69 -4.67
N VAL A 49 -10.42 -9.81 -5.17
CA VAL A 49 -10.58 -9.13 -6.47
C VAL A 49 -10.24 -10.07 -7.62
N VAL A 50 -9.29 -10.99 -7.39
CA VAL A 50 -8.85 -11.99 -8.36
C VAL A 50 -8.84 -13.35 -7.67
N LYS A 51 -9.36 -14.38 -8.33
CA LYS A 51 -9.28 -15.75 -7.82
C LYS A 51 -7.89 -16.35 -8.11
N PRO A 52 -7.23 -16.98 -7.12
CA PRO A 52 -6.02 -17.73 -7.36
C PRO A 52 -6.32 -18.94 -8.26
N THR A 53 -5.44 -19.27 -9.19
CA THR A 53 -5.56 -20.45 -10.05
C THR A 53 -5.39 -21.74 -9.24
N THR A 54 -4.44 -21.73 -8.31
CA THR A 54 -4.12 -22.84 -7.39
C THR A 54 -3.63 -22.27 -6.06
N GLY A 55 -3.56 -23.10 -5.05
CA GLY A 55 -3.13 -22.71 -3.71
C GLY A 55 -4.32 -22.50 -2.77
N GLN A 56 -4.01 -22.07 -1.56
CA GLN A 56 -5.01 -21.94 -0.50
C GLN A 56 -4.69 -20.74 0.39
N ILE A 57 -5.74 -20.14 0.94
CA ILE A 57 -5.65 -19.09 1.95
C ILE A 57 -6.10 -19.70 3.28
N LEU A 58 -5.30 -19.50 4.32
CA LEU A 58 -5.66 -19.94 5.68
C LEU A 58 -5.80 -18.71 6.58
N ILE A 59 -6.88 -18.72 7.38
CA ILE A 59 -7.12 -17.73 8.44
C ILE A 59 -7.34 -18.49 9.74
N ASN A 60 -6.46 -18.30 10.72
CA ASN A 60 -6.45 -19.08 11.97
C ASN A 60 -6.47 -20.60 11.70
N ASP A 61 -5.58 -21.05 10.80
CA ASP A 61 -5.40 -22.44 10.36
C ASP A 61 -6.62 -23.08 9.65
N ASN A 62 -7.67 -22.31 9.40
CA ASN A 62 -8.83 -22.76 8.64
C ASN A 62 -8.72 -22.34 7.18
N HIS A 63 -9.01 -23.26 6.28
CA HIS A 63 -9.11 -22.97 4.85
C HIS A 63 -10.28 -22.02 4.58
N VAL A 64 -10.01 -20.95 3.84
CA VAL A 64 -11.05 -20.02 3.42
C VAL A 64 -10.97 -19.79 1.91
N THR A 65 -12.14 -19.63 1.31
CA THR A 65 -12.27 -19.19 -0.09
C THR A 65 -12.79 -17.76 -0.07
N ILE A 66 -12.09 -16.86 -0.75
CA ILE A 66 -12.45 -15.46 -0.83
C ILE A 66 -12.73 -15.12 -2.28
N ASN A 67 -14.01 -14.90 -2.61
CA ASN A 67 -14.47 -14.68 -3.98
C ASN A 67 -14.69 -13.22 -4.34
N ASN A 68 -14.80 -12.35 -3.34
CA ASN A 68 -15.07 -10.92 -3.51
C ASN A 68 -14.61 -10.13 -2.27
N PRO A 69 -14.47 -8.80 -2.39
CA PRO A 69 -14.04 -7.94 -1.28
C PRO A 69 -14.98 -7.95 -0.05
N ARG A 70 -16.27 -8.25 -0.24
CA ARG A 70 -17.23 -8.35 0.87
C ARG A 70 -16.91 -9.56 1.75
N GLU A 71 -16.62 -10.71 1.12
CA GLU A 71 -16.16 -11.91 1.84
C GLU A 71 -14.80 -11.66 2.54
N ALA A 72 -13.85 -10.98 1.88
CA ALA A 72 -12.59 -10.60 2.53
C ALA A 72 -12.84 -9.80 3.82
N ARG A 73 -13.74 -8.80 3.76
CA ARG A 73 -14.12 -8.01 4.93
C ARG A 73 -14.78 -8.85 6.03
N SER A 74 -15.65 -9.79 5.67
CA SER A 74 -16.29 -10.69 6.68
C SER A 74 -15.28 -11.56 7.42
N TYR A 75 -14.15 -11.91 6.79
CA TYR A 75 -13.01 -12.54 7.45
C TYR A 75 -12.13 -11.58 8.25
N GLY A 76 -12.44 -10.29 8.22
CA GLY A 76 -11.67 -9.25 8.90
C GLY A 76 -10.45 -8.76 8.10
N ILE A 77 -10.45 -8.86 6.77
CA ILE A 77 -9.39 -8.31 5.92
C ILE A 77 -9.84 -6.92 5.44
N GLY A 78 -9.16 -5.88 5.90
CA GLY A 78 -9.29 -4.51 5.42
C GLY A 78 -8.19 -4.17 4.41
N MET A 79 -8.47 -3.28 3.46
CA MET A 79 -7.48 -2.82 2.48
C MET A 79 -7.56 -1.31 2.27
N VAL A 80 -6.41 -0.66 2.36
CA VAL A 80 -6.17 0.71 1.94
C VAL A 80 -5.38 0.65 0.63
N PHE A 81 -5.99 1.15 -0.44
CA PHE A 81 -5.44 1.11 -1.79
C PHE A 81 -4.41 2.22 -2.01
N GLN A 82 -3.52 2.04 -2.99
CA GLN A 82 -2.55 3.04 -3.41
C GLN A 82 -3.24 4.33 -3.94
N HIS A 83 -4.35 4.18 -4.66
CA HIS A 83 -5.20 5.28 -5.09
C HIS A 83 -6.47 5.30 -4.25
N PHE A 84 -6.82 6.47 -3.74
CA PHE A 84 -8.01 6.62 -2.91
C PHE A 84 -9.27 6.23 -3.65
N SER A 85 -10.10 5.42 -3.01
CA SER A 85 -11.42 4.99 -3.52
C SER A 85 -12.51 5.89 -2.91
N LEU A 86 -12.30 7.20 -2.94
CA LEU A 86 -13.18 8.19 -2.36
C LEU A 86 -13.90 9.00 -3.45
N PHE A 87 -15.17 9.34 -3.18
CA PHE A 87 -15.97 10.21 -4.04
C PHE A 87 -15.77 11.67 -3.59
N PRO A 88 -15.13 12.53 -4.40
CA PRO A 88 -14.78 13.90 -3.99
C PRO A 88 -15.99 14.78 -3.63
N ALA A 89 -17.11 14.59 -4.29
CA ALA A 89 -18.33 15.39 -4.09
C ALA A 89 -19.06 15.05 -2.78
N LEU A 90 -18.81 13.88 -2.20
CA LEU A 90 -19.46 13.40 -0.98
C LEU A 90 -18.66 13.82 0.27
N THR A 91 -19.37 13.88 1.40
CA THR A 91 -18.74 14.07 2.71
C THR A 91 -17.96 12.83 3.15
N VAL A 92 -17.12 12.96 4.18
CA VAL A 92 -16.39 11.85 4.81
C VAL A 92 -17.39 10.79 5.29
N SER A 93 -18.44 11.18 6.00
CA SER A 93 -19.44 10.24 6.51
C SER A 93 -20.19 9.51 5.38
N GLU A 94 -20.54 10.19 4.29
CA GLU A 94 -21.18 9.57 3.13
C GLU A 94 -20.25 8.59 2.40
N ASN A 95 -18.96 8.92 2.24
CA ASN A 95 -17.96 8.01 1.67
C ASN A 95 -17.78 6.74 2.51
N ILE A 96 -17.80 6.87 3.82
CA ILE A 96 -17.68 5.73 4.73
C ILE A 96 -18.98 4.91 4.71
N LEU A 97 -20.16 5.55 4.69
CA LEU A 97 -21.46 4.88 4.67
C LEU A 97 -21.60 3.91 3.49
N ILE A 98 -21.15 4.30 2.30
CA ILE A 98 -21.18 3.44 1.09
C ILE A 98 -20.43 2.13 1.30
N SER A 99 -19.41 2.11 2.15
CA SER A 99 -18.57 0.94 2.39
C SER A 99 -19.06 0.04 3.52
N LEU A 100 -20.05 0.49 4.29
CA LEU A 100 -20.60 -0.27 5.40
C LEU A 100 -21.81 -1.09 4.93
N ASP A 101 -21.86 -2.36 5.35
CA ASP A 101 -22.99 -3.25 5.06
C ASP A 101 -24.14 -3.09 6.09
N GLU A 102 -24.00 -2.16 7.04
CA GLU A 102 -24.96 -1.93 8.12
C GLU A 102 -25.91 -0.75 7.82
N LYS A 103 -27.18 -0.90 8.21
CA LYS A 103 -28.14 0.22 8.24
C LYS A 103 -27.86 1.08 9.47
N ILE A 104 -27.14 2.17 9.30
CA ILE A 104 -26.78 3.13 10.34
C ILE A 104 -27.31 4.51 9.99
N THR A 105 -27.81 5.27 10.98
CA THR A 105 -28.19 6.65 10.76
C THR A 105 -26.96 7.53 10.58
N LYS A 106 -27.08 8.60 9.76
CA LYS A 106 -25.97 9.52 9.48
C LYS A 106 -25.34 10.06 10.77
N LYS A 107 -26.15 10.51 11.72
CA LYS A 107 -25.68 11.05 13.01
C LYS A 107 -24.86 10.02 13.81
N HIS A 108 -25.38 8.80 13.93
CA HIS A 108 -24.68 7.74 14.67
C HIS A 108 -23.36 7.34 13.99
N LEU A 109 -23.32 7.39 12.65
CA LEU A 109 -22.08 7.15 11.91
C LEU A 109 -21.04 8.26 12.14
N GLU A 110 -21.46 9.52 12.12
CA GLU A 110 -20.59 10.68 12.39
C GLU A 110 -20.00 10.61 13.80
N ASP A 111 -20.78 10.21 14.80
CA ASP A 111 -20.31 9.96 16.16
C ASP A 111 -19.28 8.80 16.20
N LYS A 112 -19.57 7.66 15.54
CA LYS A 112 -18.63 6.52 15.44
C LYS A 112 -17.32 6.94 14.77
N ILE A 113 -17.37 7.73 13.68
CA ILE A 113 -16.19 8.26 12.99
C ILE A 113 -15.36 9.11 13.94
N SER A 114 -16.01 10.05 14.64
CA SER A 114 -15.34 10.98 15.57
C SER A 114 -14.67 10.24 16.73
N ILE A 115 -15.34 9.24 17.32
CA ILE A 115 -14.80 8.40 18.38
C ILE A 115 -13.60 7.61 17.86
N THR A 116 -13.72 6.96 16.71
CA THR A 116 -12.64 6.18 16.09
C THR A 116 -11.45 7.07 15.74
N ALA A 117 -11.70 8.23 15.14
CA ALA A 117 -10.68 9.21 14.79
C ALA A 117 -9.87 9.65 16.03
N LYS A 118 -10.56 9.97 17.12
CA LYS A 118 -9.93 10.34 18.41
C LYS A 118 -9.15 9.16 19.03
N GLN A 119 -9.74 7.98 19.05
CA GLN A 119 -9.11 6.77 19.59
C GLN A 119 -7.78 6.46 18.92
N TRP A 120 -7.70 6.61 17.60
CA TRP A 120 -6.51 6.26 16.81
C TRP A 120 -5.59 7.44 16.52
N GLY A 121 -5.97 8.66 16.92
CA GLY A 121 -5.18 9.88 16.64
C GLY A 121 -5.16 10.25 15.16
N LEU A 122 -6.28 10.03 14.48
CA LEU A 122 -6.52 10.33 13.07
C LEU A 122 -7.60 11.43 12.95
N PRO A 123 -7.32 12.70 13.33
CA PRO A 123 -8.34 13.73 13.32
C PRO A 123 -8.93 13.94 11.93
N ILE A 124 -10.26 13.91 11.85
CA ILE A 124 -11.04 14.10 10.62
C ILE A 124 -12.40 14.71 10.98
N GLU A 125 -12.92 15.55 10.08
CA GLU A 125 -14.25 16.15 10.20
C GLU A 125 -15.25 15.32 9.37
N PRO A 126 -16.23 14.64 9.98
CA PRO A 126 -17.15 13.74 9.27
C PRO A 126 -18.02 14.42 8.24
N THR A 127 -18.36 15.70 8.44
CA THR A 127 -19.26 16.48 7.59
C THR A 127 -18.54 17.20 6.44
N LYS A 128 -17.21 17.26 6.47
CA LYS A 128 -16.39 17.90 5.44
C LYS A 128 -16.42 17.09 4.15
N LYS A 129 -16.52 17.76 2.99
CA LYS A 129 -16.45 17.10 1.68
C LYS A 129 -15.02 16.61 1.42
N VAL A 130 -14.90 15.47 0.74
CA VAL A 130 -13.61 14.88 0.44
C VAL A 130 -12.77 15.76 -0.50
N LEU A 131 -13.40 16.51 -1.41
CA LEU A 131 -12.69 17.45 -2.30
C LEU A 131 -11.93 18.56 -1.54
N ASP A 132 -12.39 18.92 -0.32
CA ASP A 132 -11.77 19.95 0.52
C ASP A 132 -10.69 19.40 1.46
N LEU A 133 -10.43 18.10 1.40
CA LEU A 133 -9.43 17.41 2.21
C LEU A 133 -8.05 17.43 1.56
N SER A 134 -7.02 17.68 2.36
CA SER A 134 -5.65 17.37 1.95
C SER A 134 -5.47 15.87 1.69
N VAL A 135 -4.42 15.52 0.95
CA VAL A 135 -4.09 14.12 0.64
C VAL A 135 -3.90 13.28 1.92
N GLY A 136 -3.26 13.86 2.94
CA GLY A 136 -3.10 13.20 4.25
C GLY A 136 -4.42 13.01 4.99
N GLU A 137 -5.40 13.92 4.83
CA GLU A 137 -6.75 13.75 5.37
C GLU A 137 -7.50 12.65 4.62
N GLN A 138 -7.41 12.60 3.29
CA GLN A 138 -8.00 11.52 2.49
C GLN A 138 -7.45 10.14 2.89
N GLN A 139 -6.15 10.04 3.13
CA GLN A 139 -5.53 8.82 3.67
C GLN A 139 -6.12 8.42 5.04
N ARG A 140 -6.37 9.39 5.92
CA ARG A 140 -7.03 9.14 7.22
C ARG A 140 -8.45 8.62 7.06
N VAL A 141 -9.22 9.14 6.10
CA VAL A 141 -10.56 8.64 5.79
C VAL A 141 -10.51 7.16 5.38
N GLU A 142 -9.60 6.79 4.49
CA GLU A 142 -9.41 5.40 4.05
C GLU A 142 -9.07 4.47 5.23
N ILE A 143 -8.19 4.91 6.11
CA ILE A 143 -7.82 4.12 7.30
C ILE A 143 -9.01 3.99 8.25
N ILE A 144 -9.70 5.10 8.57
CA ILE A 144 -10.89 5.08 9.46
C ILE A 144 -11.97 4.18 8.88
N ARG A 145 -12.21 4.23 7.57
CA ARG A 145 -13.16 3.36 6.88
C ARG A 145 -12.85 1.88 7.12
N CYS A 146 -11.58 1.50 7.08
CA CYS A 146 -11.17 0.12 7.39
C CYS A 146 -11.32 -0.19 8.88
N LEU A 147 -10.95 0.76 9.77
CA LEU A 147 -10.98 0.54 11.24
C LEU A 147 -12.38 0.35 11.78
N LEU A 148 -13.39 1.04 11.22
CA LEU A 148 -14.79 0.88 11.58
C LEU A 148 -15.33 -0.54 11.35
N GLN A 149 -14.64 -1.34 10.54
CA GLN A 149 -14.97 -2.73 10.24
C GLN A 149 -14.17 -3.73 11.09
N ASN A 150 -13.44 -3.27 12.12
CA ASN A 150 -12.65 -4.12 13.04
C ASN A 150 -11.72 -5.12 12.32
N PRO A 151 -10.77 -4.68 11.49
CA PRO A 151 -9.95 -5.58 10.71
C PRO A 151 -9.00 -6.40 11.60
N LYS A 152 -8.85 -7.69 11.28
CA LYS A 152 -7.83 -8.59 11.86
C LYS A 152 -6.53 -8.49 11.06
N LEU A 153 -6.63 -8.23 9.75
CA LEU A 153 -5.53 -7.96 8.84
C LEU A 153 -5.83 -6.66 8.08
N LEU A 154 -4.93 -5.69 8.17
CA LEU A 154 -4.98 -4.46 7.39
C LEU A 154 -3.90 -4.49 6.31
N ILE A 155 -4.31 -4.49 5.05
CA ILE A 155 -3.42 -4.40 3.89
C ILE A 155 -3.24 -2.93 3.53
N MET A 156 -1.99 -2.47 3.44
CA MET A 156 -1.61 -1.09 3.12
C MET A 156 -0.77 -1.12 1.83
N ASP A 157 -1.36 -0.69 0.71
CA ASP A 157 -0.69 -0.70 -0.59
C ASP A 157 -0.06 0.68 -0.87
N GLU A 158 1.26 0.78 -0.73
CA GLU A 158 2.09 1.98 -0.89
C GLU A 158 1.53 3.25 -0.18
N PRO A 159 1.17 3.17 1.11
CA PRO A 159 0.37 4.20 1.78
C PRO A 159 1.11 5.53 1.98
N THR A 160 2.40 5.60 1.72
CA THR A 160 3.24 6.79 1.93
C THR A 160 3.66 7.49 0.64
N SER A 161 3.12 7.06 -0.50
CA SER A 161 3.54 7.57 -1.82
C SER A 161 3.31 9.07 -1.99
N VAL A 162 2.30 9.61 -1.31
CA VAL A 162 1.83 10.99 -1.43
C VAL A 162 1.89 11.78 -0.11
N LEU A 163 2.44 11.20 0.96
CA LEU A 163 2.50 11.79 2.28
C LEU A 163 3.81 12.55 2.53
N SER A 164 3.73 13.63 3.30
CA SER A 164 4.88 14.32 3.84
C SER A 164 5.60 13.47 4.91
N PRO A 165 6.88 13.75 5.22
CA PRO A 165 7.61 13.02 6.27
C PRO A 165 6.94 13.05 7.64
N GLN A 166 6.28 14.17 7.99
CA GLN A 166 5.54 14.31 9.23
C GLN A 166 4.31 13.39 9.28
N GLU A 167 3.55 13.33 8.17
CA GLU A 167 2.39 12.45 8.04
C GLU A 167 2.79 10.98 8.04
N ILE A 168 3.93 10.61 7.42
CA ILE A 168 4.48 9.24 7.47
C ILE A 168 4.77 8.84 8.91
N ASN A 169 5.42 9.71 9.68
CA ASN A 169 5.72 9.44 11.09
C ASN A 169 4.43 9.24 11.92
N GLN A 170 3.41 10.05 11.65
CA GLN A 170 2.09 9.90 12.31
C GLN A 170 1.42 8.59 11.91
N LEU A 171 1.40 8.25 10.63
CA LEU A 171 0.89 6.97 10.14
C LEU A 171 1.58 5.79 10.82
N PHE A 172 2.90 5.81 10.93
CA PHE A 172 3.65 4.73 11.58
C PHE A 172 3.33 4.57 13.07
N LYS A 173 3.05 5.68 13.79
CA LYS A 173 2.55 5.60 15.18
C LYS A 173 1.20 4.89 15.25
N VAL A 174 0.30 5.21 14.32
CA VAL A 174 -1.03 4.56 14.23
C VAL A 174 -0.89 3.07 13.92
N LEU A 175 -0.07 2.70 12.92
CA LEU A 175 0.14 1.32 12.53
C LEU A 175 0.74 0.48 13.68
N ARG A 176 1.71 1.02 14.42
CA ARG A 176 2.25 0.35 15.62
C ARG A 176 1.18 0.16 16.70
N LYS A 177 0.36 1.17 16.94
CA LYS A 177 -0.76 1.08 17.90
C LYS A 177 -1.77 0.01 17.49
N LEU A 178 -2.09 -0.07 16.19
CA LEU A 178 -2.96 -1.13 15.63
C LEU A 178 -2.35 -2.52 15.81
N ALA A 179 -1.08 -2.69 15.47
CA ALA A 179 -0.38 -3.96 15.65
C ALA A 179 -0.37 -4.40 17.12
N ASN A 180 -0.10 -3.49 18.04
CA ASN A 180 -0.12 -3.76 19.49
C ASN A 180 -1.53 -4.10 20.01
N SER A 181 -2.59 -3.65 19.35
CA SER A 181 -3.97 -4.05 19.66
C SER A 181 -4.37 -5.40 19.06
N GLY A 182 -3.45 -6.07 18.34
CA GLY A 182 -3.65 -7.40 17.75
C GLY A 182 -4.08 -7.41 16.29
N CYS A 183 -4.20 -6.27 15.62
CA CYS A 183 -4.41 -6.19 14.19
C CYS A 183 -3.10 -6.46 13.45
N SER A 184 -3.07 -7.45 12.57
CA SER A 184 -1.91 -7.72 11.73
C SER A 184 -1.87 -6.73 10.55
N ILE A 185 -0.68 -6.36 10.08
CA ILE A 185 -0.53 -5.39 8.99
C ILE A 185 0.34 -5.99 7.90
N LEU A 186 -0.18 -6.02 6.66
CA LEU A 186 0.60 -6.29 5.46
C LEU A 186 0.95 -4.95 4.80
N TYR A 187 2.20 -4.52 5.00
CA TYR A 187 2.70 -3.24 4.52
C TYR A 187 3.45 -3.40 3.20
N ILE A 188 2.88 -2.90 2.11
CA ILE A 188 3.47 -3.01 0.78
C ILE A 188 4.17 -1.69 0.46
N SER A 189 5.47 -1.79 0.16
CA SER A 189 6.27 -0.62 -0.22
C SER A 189 7.51 -1.05 -1.00
N HIS A 190 8.05 -0.14 -1.79
CA HIS A 190 9.37 -0.25 -2.39
C HIS A 190 10.43 0.61 -1.67
N LYS A 191 10.02 1.35 -0.62
CA LYS A 191 10.87 2.25 0.16
C LYS A 191 11.55 1.50 1.32
N LEU A 192 12.79 1.09 1.14
CA LEU A 192 13.53 0.23 2.05
C LEU A 192 13.68 0.80 3.46
N ASN A 193 13.88 2.12 3.58
CA ASN A 193 14.03 2.79 4.88
C ASN A 193 12.71 2.75 5.69
N GLU A 194 11.57 2.87 5.02
CA GLU A 194 10.26 2.74 5.68
C GLU A 194 10.07 1.33 6.22
N ILE A 195 10.41 0.31 5.43
CA ILE A 195 10.33 -1.09 5.85
C ILE A 195 11.19 -1.35 7.08
N LYS A 196 12.42 -0.84 7.10
CA LYS A 196 13.31 -0.96 8.27
C LYS A 196 12.75 -0.27 9.52
N GLN A 197 12.00 0.80 9.32
CA GLN A 197 11.44 1.59 10.42
C GLN A 197 10.17 0.97 10.99
N ILE A 198 9.30 0.36 10.16
CA ILE A 198 7.95 -0.04 10.61
C ILE A 198 7.77 -1.55 10.75
N ALA A 199 8.37 -2.36 9.89
CA ALA A 199 8.09 -3.80 9.83
C ALA A 199 9.03 -4.63 10.68
N SER A 200 8.50 -5.68 11.32
CA SER A 200 9.28 -6.69 12.03
C SER A 200 9.84 -7.77 11.10
N LYS A 201 9.12 -8.08 10.04
CA LYS A 201 9.47 -9.08 9.03
C LYS A 201 9.29 -8.54 7.63
N VAL A 202 10.09 -9.01 6.68
CA VAL A 202 9.99 -8.65 5.27
C VAL A 202 10.02 -9.89 4.38
N THR A 203 9.09 -9.96 3.45
CA THR A 203 9.09 -10.91 2.33
C THR A 203 9.39 -10.16 1.04
N ILE A 204 10.41 -10.62 0.31
CA ILE A 204 10.86 -10.01 -0.92
C ILE A 204 10.38 -10.84 -2.10
N LEU A 205 9.58 -10.22 -2.97
CA LEU A 205 9.12 -10.81 -4.22
C LEU A 205 9.94 -10.32 -5.41
N ARG A 206 10.22 -11.22 -6.34
CA ARG A 206 10.81 -10.92 -7.64
C ARG A 206 10.29 -11.91 -8.67
N SER A 207 9.80 -11.39 -9.82
CA SER A 207 9.28 -12.22 -10.92
C SER A 207 8.25 -13.27 -10.47
N GLY A 208 7.33 -12.87 -9.57
CA GLY A 208 6.27 -13.74 -9.07
C GLY A 208 6.68 -14.76 -8.02
N LYS A 209 7.92 -14.75 -7.53
CA LYS A 209 8.44 -15.73 -6.54
C LYS A 209 8.92 -15.05 -5.28
N VAL A 210 8.84 -15.77 -4.15
CA VAL A 210 9.49 -15.37 -2.89
C VAL A 210 10.99 -15.61 -2.99
N ILE A 211 11.77 -14.55 -2.94
CA ILE A 211 13.24 -14.62 -2.94
C ILE A 211 13.79 -14.76 -1.52
N SER A 212 13.13 -14.13 -0.56
CA SER A 212 13.56 -14.16 0.85
C SER A 212 12.39 -13.75 1.73
N SER A 213 12.27 -14.40 2.89
CA SER A 213 11.39 -13.98 3.99
C SER A 213 12.20 -14.03 5.27
N THR A 214 12.39 -12.89 5.94
CA THR A 214 13.28 -12.77 7.10
C THR A 214 12.89 -11.61 8.00
N ASP A 215 13.39 -11.63 9.25
CA ASP A 215 13.25 -10.50 10.17
C ASP A 215 13.99 -9.29 9.62
N THR A 216 13.38 -8.12 9.72
CA THR A 216 13.97 -6.87 9.22
C THR A 216 15.26 -6.50 9.98
N SER A 217 15.40 -6.92 11.23
CA SER A 217 16.64 -6.75 12.02
C SER A 217 17.84 -7.47 11.42
N LYS A 218 17.62 -8.65 10.76
CA LYS A 218 18.67 -9.54 10.25
C LYS A 218 19.11 -9.21 8.81
N ILE A 219 18.49 -8.25 8.13
CA ILE A 219 18.80 -7.92 6.74
C ILE A 219 19.07 -6.41 6.58
N SER A 220 20.13 -6.02 5.88
CA SER A 220 20.43 -4.61 5.56
C SER A 220 19.58 -4.09 4.41
N THR A 221 19.42 -2.76 4.31
CA THR A 221 18.74 -2.11 3.18
C THR A 221 19.45 -2.43 1.85
N THR A 222 20.78 -2.49 1.82
CA THR A 222 21.55 -2.88 0.65
C THR A 222 21.22 -4.31 0.21
N SER A 223 21.17 -5.27 1.15
CA SER A 223 20.82 -6.65 0.85
C SER A 223 19.36 -6.80 0.40
N MET A 224 18.43 -6.00 0.96
CA MET A 224 17.05 -5.93 0.46
C MET A 224 17.01 -5.47 -1.00
N ALA A 225 17.75 -4.39 -1.33
CA ALA A 225 17.84 -3.87 -2.69
C ALA A 225 18.40 -4.91 -3.68
N GLU A 226 19.51 -5.57 -3.30
CA GLU A 226 20.13 -6.60 -4.14
C GLU A 226 19.20 -7.78 -4.41
N LYS A 227 18.48 -8.25 -3.38
CA LYS A 227 17.50 -9.32 -3.54
C LYS A 227 16.31 -8.90 -4.39
N MET A 228 15.86 -7.66 -4.25
CA MET A 228 14.75 -7.09 -5.02
C MET A 228 15.10 -6.98 -6.51
N ILE A 229 16.28 -6.41 -6.84
CA ILE A 229 16.74 -6.17 -8.22
C ILE A 229 17.33 -7.44 -8.84
N GLY A 230 17.93 -8.31 -8.02
CA GLY A 230 18.63 -9.52 -8.47
C GLY A 230 20.05 -9.30 -8.95
N LYS A 231 20.62 -8.13 -8.67
CA LYS A 231 22.00 -7.77 -9.02
C LYS A 231 22.68 -7.14 -7.81
N LYS A 232 23.98 -7.33 -7.67
CA LYS A 232 24.76 -6.64 -6.62
C LYS A 232 24.73 -5.14 -6.89
N VAL A 233 24.34 -4.36 -5.88
CA VAL A 233 24.38 -2.90 -5.93
C VAL A 233 25.84 -2.47 -5.77
N LYS A 234 26.47 -1.97 -6.84
CA LYS A 234 27.79 -1.33 -6.73
C LYS A 234 27.62 -0.11 -5.82
N LYS A 235 28.40 -0.03 -4.74
CA LYS A 235 28.52 1.20 -3.97
C LYS A 235 28.96 2.29 -4.92
N ILE A 236 28.13 3.30 -5.14
CA ILE A 236 28.55 4.51 -5.84
C ILE A 236 29.58 5.15 -4.90
N THR A 237 30.85 5.00 -5.23
CA THR A 237 31.92 5.81 -4.63
C THR A 237 31.54 7.27 -4.88
N LYS A 238 31.51 8.09 -3.83
CA LYS A 238 31.26 9.53 -3.94
C LYS A 238 32.12 10.06 -5.06
N ILE A 239 31.48 10.53 -6.16
CA ILE A 239 32.16 11.31 -7.17
C ILE A 239 32.69 12.53 -6.42
N SER A 240 34.01 12.72 -6.39
CA SER A 240 34.63 13.85 -5.74
C SER A 240 34.05 15.13 -6.33
N LYS A 241 33.62 16.06 -5.47
CA LYS A 241 32.99 17.33 -5.87
C LYS A 241 33.92 18.31 -6.61
N ASN A 242 35.10 17.87 -7.03
CA ASN A 242 36.16 18.79 -7.42
C ASN A 242 36.19 19.23 -8.88
N ASN A 243 35.21 18.89 -9.74
CA ASN A 243 35.26 19.26 -11.15
C ASN A 243 34.09 20.13 -11.65
N PHE A 244 33.30 20.75 -10.79
CA PHE A 244 32.18 21.60 -11.21
C PHE A 244 32.45 23.13 -11.13
N LEU A 245 33.67 23.54 -10.83
CA LEU A 245 33.98 24.97 -10.62
C LEU A 245 34.13 25.80 -11.88
N ASN A 246 33.99 25.23 -13.09
CA ASN A 246 34.20 25.99 -14.36
C ASN A 246 33.08 25.83 -15.40
N SER A 247 31.87 25.39 -15.06
CA SER A 247 30.74 25.44 -16.00
C SER A 247 29.79 26.58 -15.64
N SER A 248 29.81 27.66 -16.39
CA SER A 248 29.09 28.92 -16.14
C SER A 248 27.58 28.85 -16.40
N THR A 249 27.01 27.74 -16.89
CA THR A 249 25.58 27.64 -17.17
C THR A 249 25.07 26.24 -16.93
N ALA A 250 24.20 26.04 -15.92
CA ALA A 250 23.58 24.74 -15.61
C ALA A 250 22.44 24.39 -16.59
N ILE A 251 21.68 25.38 -17.05
CA ILE A 251 20.58 25.24 -18.03
C ILE A 251 20.51 26.53 -18.86
N SER A 252 20.50 26.41 -20.18
CA SER A 252 20.20 27.51 -21.09
C SER A 252 19.00 27.14 -21.94
N ILE A 253 17.93 27.97 -21.88
CA ILE A 253 16.74 27.81 -22.72
C ILE A 253 16.64 29.00 -23.64
N ASN A 254 16.86 28.78 -24.93
CA ASN A 254 16.80 29.82 -25.94
C ASN A 254 15.61 29.58 -26.87
N ASN A 255 14.85 30.64 -27.19
CA ASN A 255 13.74 30.63 -28.17
C ASN A 255 12.66 29.57 -27.94
N LEU A 256 12.26 29.31 -26.68
CA LEU A 256 11.17 28.41 -26.33
C LEU A 256 9.84 29.06 -26.74
N ASN A 257 9.26 28.63 -27.86
CA ASN A 257 7.96 29.10 -28.34
C ASN A 257 6.90 28.00 -28.21
N ARG A 258 5.80 28.29 -27.52
CA ARG A 258 4.60 27.45 -27.51
C ARG A 258 3.58 28.03 -28.47
N LYS A 259 3.30 27.35 -29.59
CA LYS A 259 2.13 27.69 -30.42
C LYS A 259 0.85 27.41 -29.61
N LYS A 260 -0.02 28.43 -29.50
CA LYS A 260 -1.39 28.21 -29.06
C LYS A 260 -2.06 27.26 -30.04
N LEU A 261 -2.58 26.13 -29.60
CA LEU A 261 -3.53 25.34 -30.38
C LEU A 261 -4.76 26.24 -30.56
N SER A 262 -5.07 26.62 -31.81
CA SER A 262 -6.34 27.23 -32.16
C SER A 262 -7.45 26.24 -31.84
N GLN A 263 -8.43 26.68 -31.06
CA GLN A 263 -9.68 25.98 -30.82
C GLN A 263 -10.45 25.77 -32.12
#